data_38047edbb8bb934334871ea1e1bee3c8
#
_entry.id   38047edbb8bb934334871ea1e1bee3c8
#
_cell.length_a   1.000
_cell.length_b   1.000
_cell.length_c   1.000
_cell.angle_alpha   90.00
_cell.angle_beta   90.00
_cell.angle_gamma   90.00
#
_symmetry.space_group_name_H-M   'P 1'
#
loop_
_entity.id
_entity.type
_entity.pdbx_description
1 polymer ?
#
loop_
_entity_poly.entity_id
_entity_poly.type
_entity_poly.pdbx_seq_one_letter_code
_entity_poly.pdbx_strand_id
1 'polypeptide(L)'
;HRYTPAIGLPELREAIVVKTKQDSGTEYTAAQVVVTNGGKQAVYQAFATLLDPGDEVLLPAPYWTTYPEAVALAGGKTVEVFAGSDQNYKVTVAQLEAARTDRSKVLLFCSPSNPTGSVYSREEVEAIGRWAYEHGLWVVSDEIYQNLTYDGIRAVSVTEVVPEMIDRSILVNGVAKSYAMTGWRLGWMVGPLDAMKAAGNLQSHLSSNVSNISQRAAIAALTGPQEEVEAMRESFDRRRKLAVAELNKIPGWVAPMPEGAFYVYSDVSGLLGREWGGKQINTSLELCDYILDAAEVALVPGEAFGPSGY
;
A
#
# COMPACT_ATOMS: atom_id res chain seq x y z
N HIS A 1 10.10 18.63 -24.13
CA HIS A 1 10.65 18.94 -22.80
C HIS A 1 10.17 20.31 -22.29
N ARG A 2 8.86 20.43 -22.03
CA ARG A 2 8.24 21.63 -21.44
C ARG A 2 7.61 21.24 -20.12
N TYR A 3 7.33 22.23 -19.28
CA TYR A 3 6.46 22.03 -18.13
C TYR A 3 5.10 21.52 -18.59
N THR A 4 4.51 20.65 -17.78
CA THR A 4 3.13 20.16 -17.92
C THR A 4 2.27 20.76 -16.80
N PRO A 5 0.94 20.63 -16.83
CA PRO A 5 0.14 20.99 -15.67
C PRO A 5 0.63 20.28 -14.39
N ALA A 6 0.64 20.99 -13.26
CA ALA A 6 1.13 20.45 -11.99
C ALA A 6 0.47 19.12 -11.61
N ILE A 7 -0.82 18.98 -11.86
CA ILE A 7 -1.60 17.77 -11.58
C ILE A 7 -1.49 16.67 -12.63
N GLY A 8 -0.65 16.85 -13.66
CA GLY A 8 -0.38 15.87 -14.71
C GLY A 8 -1.03 16.19 -16.06
N LEU A 9 -0.53 15.49 -17.09
CA LEU A 9 -1.05 15.59 -18.45
C LEU A 9 -2.54 15.20 -18.51
N PRO A 10 -3.38 15.94 -19.26
CA PRO A 10 -4.78 15.55 -19.44
C PRO A 10 -4.95 14.12 -19.92
N GLU A 11 -4.18 13.71 -20.94
CA GLU A 11 -4.23 12.37 -21.52
C GLU A 11 -3.86 11.28 -20.50
N LEU A 12 -2.93 11.55 -19.57
CA LEU A 12 -2.59 10.59 -18.51
C LEU A 12 -3.73 10.47 -17.49
N ARG A 13 -4.31 11.59 -17.09
CA ARG A 13 -5.43 11.61 -16.14
C ARG A 13 -6.65 10.88 -16.70
N GLU A 14 -6.94 11.04 -18.01
CA GLU A 14 -7.98 10.26 -18.69
C GLU A 14 -7.64 8.75 -18.70
N ALA A 15 -6.40 8.37 -19.00
CA ALA A 15 -5.98 6.98 -18.95
C ALA A 15 -6.10 6.38 -17.54
N ILE A 16 -5.79 7.16 -16.50
CA ILE A 16 -5.96 6.74 -15.10
C ILE A 16 -7.45 6.53 -14.76
N VAL A 17 -8.33 7.42 -15.19
CA VAL A 17 -9.79 7.28 -14.99
C VAL A 17 -10.31 5.99 -15.63
N VAL A 18 -9.91 5.73 -16.88
CA VAL A 18 -10.30 4.49 -17.58
C VAL A 18 -9.80 3.26 -16.82
N LYS A 19 -8.54 3.28 -16.40
CA LYS A 19 -7.94 2.17 -15.62
C LYS A 19 -8.66 1.97 -14.28
N THR A 20 -8.92 3.04 -13.53
CA THR A 20 -9.64 2.96 -12.25
C THR A 20 -11.03 2.36 -12.44
N LYS A 21 -11.76 2.76 -13.49
CA LYS A 21 -13.07 2.17 -13.81
C LYS A 21 -12.97 0.68 -14.16
N GLN A 22 -11.94 0.28 -14.91
CA GLN A 22 -11.71 -1.13 -15.24
C GLN A 22 -11.41 -1.98 -14.00
N ASP A 23 -10.64 -1.43 -13.06
CA ASP A 23 -10.19 -2.15 -11.86
C ASP A 23 -11.26 -2.24 -10.77
N SER A 24 -12.00 -1.14 -10.52
CA SER A 24 -12.93 -1.02 -9.39
C SER A 24 -14.39 -0.80 -9.80
N GLY A 25 -14.68 -0.59 -11.08
CA GLY A 25 -16.03 -0.20 -11.53
C GLY A 25 -16.43 1.22 -11.14
N THR A 26 -15.62 1.94 -10.36
CA THR A 26 -15.94 3.29 -9.87
C THR A 26 -15.62 4.35 -10.94
N GLU A 27 -16.55 5.26 -11.16
CA GLU A 27 -16.42 6.32 -12.15
C GLU A 27 -15.88 7.62 -11.51
N TYR A 28 -14.81 8.12 -12.07
CA TYR A 28 -14.22 9.42 -11.76
C TYR A 28 -14.06 10.25 -13.02
N THR A 29 -13.77 11.52 -12.87
CA THR A 29 -13.38 12.43 -13.96
C THR A 29 -11.89 12.74 -13.90
N ALA A 30 -11.30 13.16 -14.99
CA ALA A 30 -9.89 13.57 -15.01
C ALA A 30 -9.58 14.74 -14.05
N ALA A 31 -10.58 15.54 -13.67
CA ALA A 31 -10.41 16.61 -12.68
C ALA A 31 -10.21 16.06 -11.24
N GLN A 32 -10.56 14.81 -11.01
CA GLN A 32 -10.44 14.08 -9.74
C GLN A 32 -9.15 13.26 -9.66
N VAL A 33 -8.18 13.53 -10.53
CA VAL A 33 -6.88 12.82 -10.57
C VAL A 33 -5.74 13.81 -10.38
N VAL A 34 -4.81 13.47 -9.49
CA VAL A 34 -3.52 14.15 -9.32
C VAL A 34 -2.38 13.16 -9.55
N VAL A 35 -1.55 13.41 -10.54
CA VAL A 35 -0.35 12.62 -10.85
C VAL A 35 0.80 13.06 -9.96
N THR A 36 1.51 12.11 -9.36
CA THR A 36 2.54 12.36 -8.34
C THR A 36 3.88 11.68 -8.69
N ASN A 37 4.97 12.06 -8.03
CA ASN A 37 6.29 11.43 -8.17
C ASN A 37 6.36 10.07 -7.43
N GLY A 38 5.52 9.13 -7.88
CA GLY A 38 5.32 7.81 -7.30
C GLY A 38 4.31 7.79 -6.16
N GLY A 39 3.85 6.58 -5.77
CA GLY A 39 2.87 6.37 -4.70
C GLY A 39 3.29 6.98 -3.35
N LYS A 40 4.60 7.07 -3.07
CA LYS A 40 5.09 7.67 -1.82
C LYS A 40 4.67 9.13 -1.68
N GLN A 41 4.77 9.94 -2.76
CA GLN A 41 4.28 11.31 -2.73
C GLN A 41 2.75 11.33 -2.63
N ALA A 42 2.05 10.44 -3.32
CA ALA A 42 0.59 10.36 -3.24
C ALA A 42 0.10 10.12 -1.81
N VAL A 43 0.70 9.16 -1.10
CA VAL A 43 0.38 8.85 0.31
C VAL A 43 0.63 10.06 1.21
N TYR A 44 1.83 10.65 1.16
CA TYR A 44 2.13 11.83 1.95
C TYR A 44 1.15 12.98 1.64
N GLN A 45 0.91 13.23 0.36
CA GLN A 45 0.09 14.35 -0.08
C GLN A 45 -1.39 14.15 0.26
N ALA A 46 -1.89 12.89 0.29
CA ALA A 46 -3.21 12.57 0.79
C ALA A 46 -3.35 12.99 2.26
N PHE A 47 -2.39 12.60 3.12
CA PHE A 47 -2.39 13.00 4.52
C PHE A 47 -2.24 14.51 4.69
N ALA A 48 -1.30 15.16 3.98
CA ALA A 48 -1.11 16.61 4.06
C ALA A 48 -2.32 17.42 3.57
N THR A 49 -3.21 16.80 2.79
CA THR A 49 -4.47 17.41 2.35
C THR A 49 -5.59 17.22 3.36
N LEU A 50 -5.60 16.09 4.08
CA LEU A 50 -6.71 15.71 4.94
C LEU A 50 -6.51 16.06 6.42
N LEU A 51 -5.26 16.05 6.92
CA LEU A 51 -4.98 16.14 8.35
C LEU A 51 -4.75 17.56 8.81
N ASP A 52 -5.30 17.86 9.98
CA ASP A 52 -4.93 19.00 10.80
C ASP A 52 -4.02 18.53 11.96
N PRO A 53 -3.24 19.43 12.61
CA PRO A 53 -2.38 19.04 13.72
C PRO A 53 -3.13 18.33 14.84
N GLY A 54 -2.73 17.09 15.12
CA GLY A 54 -3.30 16.25 16.19
C GLY A 54 -4.42 15.32 15.73
N ASP A 55 -4.85 15.38 14.47
CA ASP A 55 -5.73 14.36 13.89
C ASP A 55 -5.05 12.98 13.91
N GLU A 56 -5.85 11.95 14.07
CA GLU A 56 -5.38 10.58 14.17
C GLU A 56 -5.66 9.78 12.89
N VAL A 57 -4.67 8.96 12.53
CA VAL A 57 -4.77 7.99 11.44
C VAL A 57 -4.76 6.59 12.04
N LEU A 58 -5.84 5.84 11.86
CA LEU A 58 -5.88 4.41 12.17
C LEU A 58 -5.03 3.67 11.13
N LEU A 59 -4.02 2.95 11.62
CA LEU A 59 -3.04 2.28 10.78
C LEU A 59 -2.99 0.79 11.11
N PRO A 60 -3.59 -0.08 10.27
CA PRO A 60 -3.42 -1.52 10.37
C PRO A 60 -1.94 -1.91 10.34
N ALA A 61 -1.50 -2.69 11.31
CA ALA A 61 -0.13 -3.19 11.44
C ALA A 61 -0.11 -4.73 11.32
N PRO A 62 0.91 -5.33 10.67
CA PRO A 62 2.12 -4.72 10.10
C PRO A 62 1.85 -3.83 8.87
N TYR A 63 2.66 -2.80 8.68
CA TYR A 63 2.46 -1.76 7.67
C TYR A 63 3.76 -1.39 6.93
N TRP A 64 3.63 -0.76 5.76
CA TRP A 64 4.78 -0.19 5.07
C TRP A 64 5.39 0.97 5.90
N THR A 65 6.69 0.87 6.14
CA THR A 65 7.48 1.79 6.99
C THR A 65 7.31 3.29 6.70
N THR A 66 6.82 3.63 5.51
CA THR A 66 6.60 5.02 5.11
C THR A 66 5.32 5.63 5.71
N TYR A 67 4.33 4.82 6.07
CA TYR A 67 3.04 5.36 6.49
C TYR A 67 3.12 6.19 7.78
N PRO A 68 3.69 5.72 8.89
CA PRO A 68 3.78 6.52 10.10
C PRO A 68 4.59 7.80 9.89
N GLU A 69 5.66 7.73 9.11
CA GLU A 69 6.47 8.90 8.78
C GLU A 69 5.70 9.93 7.96
N ALA A 70 4.91 9.48 6.97
CA ALA A 70 4.08 10.36 6.16
C ALA A 70 2.98 11.04 6.99
N VAL A 71 2.38 10.32 7.95
CA VAL A 71 1.40 10.86 8.90
C VAL A 71 2.06 11.92 9.79
N ALA A 72 3.22 11.61 10.38
CA ALA A 72 3.95 12.54 11.24
C ALA A 72 4.38 13.82 10.50
N LEU A 73 4.89 13.68 9.27
CA LEU A 73 5.26 14.82 8.41
C LEU A 73 4.04 15.69 8.03
N ALA A 74 2.84 15.11 8.00
CA ALA A 74 1.60 15.84 7.77
C ALA A 74 1.01 16.45 9.05
N GLY A 75 1.67 16.29 10.22
CA GLY A 75 1.21 16.81 11.52
C GLY A 75 0.19 15.94 12.23
N GLY A 76 -0.13 14.77 11.70
CA GLY A 76 -1.04 13.80 12.30
C GLY A 76 -0.36 12.88 13.33
N LYS A 77 -1.15 12.01 13.93
CA LYS A 77 -0.71 10.97 14.85
C LYS A 77 -1.16 9.60 14.34
N THR A 78 -0.27 8.65 14.39
CA THR A 78 -0.60 7.26 14.06
C THR A 78 -1.20 6.54 15.25
N VAL A 79 -2.31 5.85 15.05
CA VAL A 79 -2.92 4.91 15.99
C VAL A 79 -2.82 3.53 15.35
N GLU A 80 -1.90 2.72 15.85
CA GLU A 80 -1.64 1.39 15.30
C GLU A 80 -2.72 0.39 15.74
N VAL A 81 -3.19 -0.42 14.78
CA VAL A 81 -4.14 -1.49 15.01
C VAL A 81 -3.50 -2.79 14.56
N PHE A 82 -3.05 -3.59 15.52
CA PHE A 82 -2.29 -4.80 15.22
C PHE A 82 -3.19 -6.00 14.91
N ALA A 83 -2.79 -6.77 13.90
CA ALA A 83 -3.32 -8.11 13.60
C ALA A 83 -2.16 -9.08 13.38
N GLY A 84 -2.16 -10.21 14.08
CA GLY A 84 -1.13 -11.22 14.00
C GLY A 84 -1.32 -12.22 12.85
N SER A 85 -0.38 -13.17 12.77
CA SER A 85 -0.41 -14.24 11.76
C SER A 85 -1.63 -15.16 11.91
N ASP A 86 -2.16 -15.32 13.11
CA ASP A 86 -3.39 -16.07 13.43
C ASP A 86 -4.63 -15.46 12.77
N GLN A 87 -4.58 -14.18 12.40
CA GLN A 87 -5.61 -13.43 11.67
C GLN A 87 -5.21 -13.10 10.21
N ASN A 88 -4.19 -13.80 9.67
CA ASN A 88 -3.60 -13.46 8.36
C ASN A 88 -3.21 -11.98 8.23
N TYR A 89 -2.81 -11.36 9.36
CA TYR A 89 -2.44 -9.93 9.43
C TYR A 89 -3.54 -8.97 8.97
N LYS A 90 -4.82 -9.37 9.05
CA LYS A 90 -5.97 -8.56 8.67
C LYS A 90 -6.71 -8.07 9.90
N VAL A 91 -6.83 -6.76 10.05
CA VAL A 91 -7.61 -6.18 11.16
C VAL A 91 -9.10 -6.34 10.94
N THR A 92 -9.82 -6.49 12.03
CA THR A 92 -11.28 -6.57 12.06
C THR A 92 -11.90 -5.21 12.39
N VAL A 93 -13.18 -5.03 12.06
CA VAL A 93 -13.96 -3.85 12.45
C VAL A 93 -13.95 -3.67 13.98
N ALA A 94 -14.01 -4.75 14.76
CA ALA A 94 -13.98 -4.66 16.21
C ALA A 94 -12.66 -4.10 16.74
N GLN A 95 -11.52 -4.45 16.14
CA GLN A 95 -10.21 -3.90 16.49
C GLN A 95 -10.10 -2.41 16.09
N LEU A 96 -10.61 -2.04 14.92
CA LEU A 96 -10.67 -0.66 14.46
C LEU A 96 -11.54 0.20 15.39
N GLU A 97 -12.72 -0.29 15.78
CA GLU A 97 -13.60 0.43 16.72
C GLU A 97 -12.97 0.58 18.10
N ALA A 98 -12.28 -0.45 18.60
CA ALA A 98 -11.58 -0.38 19.89
C ALA A 98 -10.43 0.65 19.90
N ALA A 99 -9.82 0.90 18.74
CA ALA A 99 -8.73 1.86 18.60
C ALA A 99 -9.20 3.28 18.25
N ARG A 100 -10.44 3.43 17.76
CA ARG A 100 -10.99 4.71 17.34
C ARG A 100 -11.17 5.68 18.52
N THR A 101 -10.85 6.94 18.30
CA THR A 101 -11.11 8.06 19.22
C THR A 101 -11.89 9.17 18.51
N ASP A 102 -12.28 10.20 19.23
CA ASP A 102 -12.93 11.40 18.66
C ASP A 102 -12.00 12.21 17.74
N ARG A 103 -10.69 11.90 17.72
CA ARG A 103 -9.70 12.51 16.84
C ARG A 103 -9.36 11.66 15.62
N SER A 104 -9.87 10.45 15.55
CA SER A 104 -9.67 9.57 14.41
C SER A 104 -10.36 10.16 13.18
N LYS A 105 -9.58 10.50 12.17
CA LYS A 105 -10.03 11.18 10.96
C LYS A 105 -9.84 10.35 9.70
N VAL A 106 -8.79 9.54 9.66
CA VAL A 106 -8.41 8.75 8.49
C VAL A 106 -8.15 7.31 8.90
N LEU A 107 -8.66 6.37 8.09
CA LEU A 107 -8.17 5.00 8.04
C LEU A 107 -7.22 4.86 6.84
N LEU A 108 -5.98 4.45 7.07
CA LEU A 108 -5.13 3.96 5.99
C LEU A 108 -5.44 2.48 5.74
N PHE A 109 -5.76 2.15 4.50
CA PHE A 109 -6.09 0.79 4.09
C PHE A 109 -5.21 0.35 2.92
N CYS A 110 -4.49 -0.76 3.05
CA CYS A 110 -3.60 -1.29 2.02
C CYS A 110 -3.95 -2.75 1.73
N SER A 111 -4.46 -3.01 0.53
CA SER A 111 -4.80 -4.38 0.08
C SER A 111 -4.60 -4.50 -1.44
N PRO A 112 -3.71 -5.40 -1.88
CA PRO A 112 -2.80 -6.29 -1.14
C PRO A 112 -1.79 -5.55 -0.27
N SER A 113 -1.48 -6.10 0.92
CA SER A 113 -0.68 -5.44 1.94
C SER A 113 0.83 -5.52 1.67
N ASN A 114 1.53 -4.48 2.03
CA ASN A 114 2.96 -4.46 2.25
C ASN A 114 3.21 -4.27 3.76
N PRO A 115 3.82 -5.24 4.49
CA PRO A 115 4.73 -6.30 4.00
C PRO A 115 4.10 -7.69 3.88
N THR A 116 2.85 -7.91 4.29
CA THR A 116 2.33 -9.27 4.56
C THR A 116 1.88 -10.02 3.32
N GLY A 117 1.53 -9.33 2.24
CA GLY A 117 0.93 -9.93 1.06
C GLY A 117 -0.52 -10.39 1.27
N SER A 118 -1.12 -10.07 2.40
CA SER A 118 -2.52 -10.41 2.70
C SER A 118 -3.46 -9.60 1.82
N VAL A 119 -4.57 -10.21 1.42
CA VAL A 119 -5.63 -9.59 0.63
C VAL A 119 -6.94 -9.67 1.40
N TYR A 120 -7.59 -8.53 1.61
CA TYR A 120 -8.90 -8.51 2.23
C TYR A 120 -9.97 -9.00 1.25
N SER A 121 -10.89 -9.85 1.73
CA SER A 121 -12.03 -10.32 0.92
C SER A 121 -13.01 -9.18 0.64
N ARG A 122 -13.93 -9.40 -0.30
CA ARG A 122 -14.98 -8.45 -0.62
C ARG A 122 -15.81 -8.07 0.60
N GLU A 123 -16.17 -9.05 1.41
CA GLU A 123 -16.98 -8.90 2.62
C GLU A 123 -16.21 -8.14 3.70
N GLU A 124 -14.92 -8.40 3.85
CA GLU A 124 -14.06 -7.70 4.80
C GLU A 124 -13.90 -6.21 4.40
N VAL A 125 -13.65 -5.94 3.11
CA VAL A 125 -13.55 -4.56 2.59
C VAL A 125 -14.88 -3.83 2.76
N GLU A 126 -16.01 -4.48 2.46
CA GLU A 126 -17.34 -3.90 2.65
C GLU A 126 -17.62 -3.57 4.12
N ALA A 127 -17.33 -4.49 5.04
CA ALA A 127 -17.56 -4.27 6.46
C ALA A 127 -16.71 -3.10 7.00
N ILE A 128 -15.43 -3.04 6.64
CA ILE A 128 -14.52 -1.95 7.03
C ILE A 128 -14.96 -0.62 6.40
N GLY A 129 -15.31 -0.63 5.12
CA GLY A 129 -15.75 0.57 4.41
C GLY A 129 -17.05 1.15 4.97
N ARG A 130 -18.03 0.31 5.29
CA ARG A 130 -19.30 0.76 5.92
C ARG A 130 -19.05 1.33 7.30
N TRP A 131 -18.25 0.66 8.11
CA TRP A 131 -17.85 1.15 9.41
C TRP A 131 -17.15 2.52 9.31
N ALA A 132 -16.22 2.68 8.39
CA ALA A 132 -15.55 3.96 8.17
C ALA A 132 -16.55 5.06 7.73
N TYR A 133 -17.47 4.74 6.85
CA TYR A 133 -18.52 5.67 6.42
C TYR A 133 -19.43 6.11 7.56
N GLU A 134 -19.92 5.17 8.37
CA GLU A 134 -20.81 5.42 9.52
C GLU A 134 -20.15 6.33 10.57
N HIS A 135 -18.82 6.21 10.74
CA HIS A 135 -18.06 7.06 11.65
C HIS A 135 -17.49 8.34 11.00
N GLY A 136 -17.85 8.61 9.74
CA GLY A 136 -17.40 9.81 9.03
C GLY A 136 -15.92 9.88 8.73
N LEU A 137 -15.22 8.74 8.76
CA LEU A 137 -13.79 8.66 8.48
C LEU A 137 -13.49 8.79 6.99
N TRP A 138 -12.34 9.36 6.68
CA TRP A 138 -11.72 9.23 5.38
C TRP A 138 -11.01 7.88 5.25
N VAL A 139 -10.99 7.33 4.05
CA VAL A 139 -10.15 6.17 3.73
C VAL A 139 -9.08 6.57 2.71
N VAL A 140 -7.81 6.45 3.09
CA VAL A 140 -6.70 6.47 2.13
C VAL A 140 -6.41 5.02 1.76
N SER A 141 -6.83 4.62 0.56
CA SER A 141 -6.70 3.25 0.05
C SER A 141 -5.47 3.14 -0.83
N ASP A 142 -4.43 2.46 -0.34
CA ASP A 142 -3.23 2.18 -1.15
C ASP A 142 -3.45 0.88 -1.93
N GLU A 143 -3.68 1.03 -3.23
CA GLU A 143 -4.02 -0.04 -4.16
C GLU A 143 -2.87 -0.37 -5.13
N ILE A 144 -1.63 0.02 -4.77
CA ILE A 144 -0.45 -0.10 -5.64
C ILE A 144 -0.16 -1.55 -6.08
N TYR A 145 -0.65 -2.55 -5.33
CA TYR A 145 -0.48 -3.98 -5.61
C TYR A 145 -1.72 -4.65 -6.16
N GLN A 146 -2.79 -3.93 -6.49
CA GLN A 146 -4.10 -4.50 -6.85
C GLN A 146 -4.07 -5.52 -8.00
N ASN A 147 -3.13 -5.38 -8.95
CA ASN A 147 -2.96 -6.31 -10.07
C ASN A 147 -1.94 -7.44 -9.77
N LEU A 148 -1.38 -7.49 -8.57
CA LEU A 148 -0.45 -8.52 -8.11
C LEU A 148 -1.15 -9.38 -7.06
N THR A 149 -2.12 -10.16 -7.50
CA THR A 149 -2.83 -11.16 -6.71
C THR A 149 -2.68 -12.53 -7.35
N TYR A 150 -2.88 -13.58 -6.60
CA TYR A 150 -2.60 -14.96 -6.99
C TYR A 150 -3.81 -15.87 -6.72
N ASP A 151 -3.76 -17.10 -7.24
CA ASP A 151 -4.74 -18.16 -6.98
C ASP A 151 -6.20 -17.75 -7.29
N GLY A 152 -6.40 -16.86 -8.30
CA GLY A 152 -7.72 -16.37 -8.68
C GLY A 152 -8.32 -15.31 -7.76
N ILE A 153 -7.57 -14.87 -6.74
CA ILE A 153 -8.00 -13.80 -5.84
C ILE A 153 -7.97 -12.47 -6.60
N ARG A 154 -8.98 -11.62 -6.38
CA ARG A 154 -9.03 -10.26 -6.89
C ARG A 154 -9.04 -9.28 -5.72
N ALA A 155 -8.15 -8.30 -5.75
CA ALA A 155 -8.22 -7.18 -4.84
C ALA A 155 -9.48 -6.34 -5.13
N VAL A 156 -10.10 -5.85 -4.06
CA VAL A 156 -11.36 -5.10 -4.13
C VAL A 156 -11.12 -3.70 -3.59
N SER A 157 -11.56 -2.67 -4.34
CA SER A 157 -11.53 -1.29 -3.86
C SER A 157 -12.69 -1.01 -2.90
N VAL A 158 -12.45 -0.16 -1.90
CA VAL A 158 -13.50 0.24 -0.95
C VAL A 158 -14.67 0.94 -1.65
N THR A 159 -14.41 1.71 -2.69
CA THR A 159 -15.43 2.43 -3.46
C THR A 159 -16.25 1.51 -4.38
N GLU A 160 -15.77 0.30 -4.67
CA GLU A 160 -16.52 -0.72 -5.40
C GLU A 160 -17.64 -1.33 -4.54
N VAL A 161 -17.35 -1.57 -3.26
CA VAL A 161 -18.27 -2.28 -2.35
C VAL A 161 -19.08 -1.35 -1.46
N VAL A 162 -18.60 -0.14 -1.23
CA VAL A 162 -19.29 0.93 -0.50
C VAL A 162 -19.26 2.19 -1.38
N PRO A 163 -20.20 2.34 -2.34
CA PRO A 163 -20.18 3.45 -3.29
C PRO A 163 -20.24 4.83 -2.62
N GLU A 164 -20.82 4.94 -1.44
CA GLU A 164 -20.88 6.17 -0.65
C GLU A 164 -19.47 6.67 -0.23
N MET A 165 -18.50 5.77 -0.19
CA MET A 165 -17.12 6.11 0.11
C MET A 165 -16.41 6.89 -1.01
N ILE A 166 -17.03 7.05 -2.19
CA ILE A 166 -16.45 7.86 -3.28
C ILE A 166 -16.17 9.29 -2.85
N ASP A 167 -16.99 9.84 -1.94
CA ASP A 167 -16.89 11.20 -1.42
C ASP A 167 -15.94 11.33 -0.20
N ARG A 168 -15.41 10.20 0.29
CA ARG A 168 -14.53 10.14 1.47
C ARG A 168 -13.35 9.18 1.30
N SER A 169 -12.98 8.85 0.06
CA SER A 169 -11.80 8.03 -0.20
C SER A 169 -10.82 8.75 -1.11
N ILE A 170 -9.52 8.53 -0.83
CA ILE A 170 -8.44 8.83 -1.75
C ILE A 170 -7.78 7.50 -2.11
N LEU A 171 -7.94 7.09 -3.37
CA LEU A 171 -7.28 5.91 -3.93
C LEU A 171 -5.87 6.29 -4.37
N VAL A 172 -4.87 5.57 -3.90
CA VAL A 172 -3.46 5.74 -4.25
C VAL A 172 -3.02 4.56 -5.10
N ASN A 173 -2.39 4.85 -6.24
CA ASN A 173 -1.87 3.80 -7.13
C ASN A 173 -0.69 4.33 -7.96
N GLY A 174 -0.17 3.53 -8.88
CA GLY A 174 0.95 3.93 -9.75
C GLY A 174 1.45 2.82 -10.65
N VAL A 175 2.42 3.16 -11.49
CA VAL A 175 3.02 2.21 -12.44
C VAL A 175 4.20 1.43 -11.84
N ALA A 176 4.63 1.76 -10.62
CA ALA A 176 5.87 1.25 -10.04
C ALA A 176 5.89 -0.28 -9.88
N LYS A 177 4.74 -0.89 -9.54
CA LYS A 177 4.66 -2.30 -9.15
C LYS A 177 4.16 -3.17 -10.30
N SER A 178 2.91 -3.02 -10.69
CA SER A 178 2.30 -3.83 -11.76
C SER A 178 3.02 -3.71 -13.10
N TYR A 179 3.64 -2.57 -13.38
CA TYR A 179 4.35 -2.30 -14.63
C TYR A 179 5.89 -2.34 -14.48
N ALA A 180 6.43 -2.76 -13.32
CA ALA A 180 7.87 -2.80 -13.03
C ALA A 180 8.61 -1.46 -13.28
N MET A 181 7.93 -0.32 -13.10
CA MET A 181 8.43 1.02 -13.42
C MET A 181 8.85 1.79 -12.14
N THR A 182 9.57 1.15 -11.22
CA THR A 182 9.95 1.75 -9.94
C THR A 182 10.79 3.01 -10.10
N GLY A 183 11.77 3.00 -11.02
CA GLY A 183 12.68 4.11 -11.29
C GLY A 183 12.04 5.29 -12.04
N TRP A 184 10.88 5.11 -12.67
CA TRP A 184 10.19 6.17 -13.39
C TRP A 184 9.51 7.19 -12.48
N ARG A 185 9.35 6.86 -11.20
CA ARG A 185 8.78 7.73 -10.17
C ARG A 185 7.45 8.33 -10.58
N LEU A 186 6.47 7.48 -10.93
CA LEU A 186 5.13 7.92 -11.28
C LEU A 186 4.06 7.12 -10.53
N GLY A 187 3.19 7.85 -9.87
CA GLY A 187 1.97 7.40 -9.20
C GLY A 187 0.88 8.43 -9.34
N TRP A 188 -0.22 8.20 -8.70
CA TRP A 188 -1.36 9.11 -8.68
C TRP A 188 -2.23 8.90 -7.47
N MET A 189 -3.10 9.86 -7.22
CA MET A 189 -4.25 9.73 -6.35
C MET A 189 -5.51 10.16 -7.07
N VAL A 190 -6.61 9.49 -6.72
CA VAL A 190 -7.96 9.74 -7.24
C VAL A 190 -8.90 9.88 -6.05
N GLY A 191 -9.76 10.90 -6.07
CA GLY A 191 -10.67 11.13 -4.96
C GLY A 191 -11.63 12.30 -5.21
N PRO A 192 -12.33 12.78 -4.18
CA PRO A 192 -13.27 13.90 -4.29
C PRO A 192 -12.63 15.14 -4.88
N LEU A 193 -13.40 15.88 -5.67
CA LEU A 193 -12.91 17.02 -6.46
C LEU A 193 -12.27 18.12 -5.61
N ASP A 194 -12.83 18.41 -4.44
CA ASP A 194 -12.32 19.40 -3.50
C ASP A 194 -10.98 18.98 -2.88
N ALA A 195 -10.87 17.73 -2.46
CA ALA A 195 -9.62 17.16 -1.97
C ALA A 195 -8.55 17.15 -3.07
N MET A 196 -8.90 16.77 -4.30
CA MET A 196 -7.95 16.76 -5.42
C MET A 196 -7.52 18.17 -5.84
N LYS A 197 -8.39 19.17 -5.73
CA LYS A 197 -8.02 20.58 -5.93
C LYS A 197 -7.04 21.06 -4.87
N ALA A 198 -7.30 20.76 -3.59
CA ALA A 198 -6.40 21.12 -2.49
C ALA A 198 -5.03 20.44 -2.66
N ALA A 199 -5.02 19.14 -2.96
CA ALA A 199 -3.81 18.39 -3.26
C ALA A 199 -3.04 18.95 -4.46
N GLY A 200 -3.72 19.31 -5.54
CA GLY A 200 -3.11 19.91 -6.73
C GLY A 200 -2.48 21.28 -6.43
N ASN A 201 -3.13 22.10 -5.61
CA ASN A 201 -2.56 23.37 -5.14
C ASN A 201 -1.30 23.13 -4.30
N LEU A 202 -1.35 22.21 -3.34
CA LEU A 202 -0.19 21.83 -2.54
C LEU A 202 0.96 21.35 -3.43
N GLN A 203 0.69 20.47 -4.40
CA GLN A 203 1.71 19.95 -5.32
C GLN A 203 2.37 21.06 -6.15
N SER A 204 1.60 22.07 -6.59
CA SER A 204 2.14 23.15 -7.39
C SER A 204 3.24 23.94 -6.67
N HIS A 205 3.21 23.95 -5.32
CA HIS A 205 4.19 24.60 -4.48
C HIS A 205 5.28 23.67 -3.93
N LEU A 206 5.02 22.34 -3.85
CA LEU A 206 5.99 21.36 -3.35
C LEU A 206 6.96 20.87 -4.43
N SER A 207 6.42 20.30 -5.51
CA SER A 207 7.21 19.58 -6.51
C SER A 207 6.90 19.98 -7.95
N SER A 208 5.86 20.80 -8.16
CA SER A 208 5.35 21.10 -9.50
C SER A 208 4.93 19.81 -10.24
N ASN A 209 5.06 19.77 -11.56
CA ASN A 209 4.66 18.62 -12.38
C ASN A 209 5.66 17.46 -12.30
N VAL A 210 5.14 16.24 -12.45
CA VAL A 210 5.95 15.04 -12.67
C VAL A 210 6.66 15.11 -14.01
N SER A 211 7.80 14.44 -14.15
CA SER A 211 8.56 14.32 -15.41
C SER A 211 7.64 14.00 -16.59
N ASN A 212 7.66 14.84 -17.64
CA ASN A 212 6.85 14.62 -18.83
C ASN A 212 7.18 13.30 -19.53
N ILE A 213 8.44 12.88 -19.52
CA ILE A 213 8.89 11.61 -20.10
C ILE A 213 8.23 10.46 -19.35
N SER A 214 8.26 10.50 -18.01
CA SER A 214 7.61 9.48 -17.16
C SER A 214 6.11 9.44 -17.38
N GLN A 215 5.46 10.60 -17.53
CA GLN A 215 4.03 10.64 -17.81
C GLN A 215 3.67 10.01 -19.16
N ARG A 216 4.45 10.26 -20.22
CA ARG A 216 4.25 9.64 -21.54
C ARG A 216 4.46 8.12 -21.49
N ALA A 217 5.49 7.68 -20.77
CA ALA A 217 5.71 6.24 -20.56
C ALA A 217 4.55 5.58 -19.79
N ALA A 218 4.00 6.27 -18.77
CA ALA A 218 2.84 5.77 -18.03
C ALA A 218 1.58 5.68 -18.89
N ILE A 219 1.33 6.63 -19.78
CA ILE A 219 0.22 6.53 -20.76
C ILE A 219 0.38 5.26 -21.58
N ALA A 220 1.56 5.01 -22.15
CA ALA A 220 1.82 3.80 -22.93
C ALA A 220 1.63 2.52 -22.10
N ALA A 221 2.07 2.50 -20.84
CA ALA A 221 1.88 1.37 -19.94
C ALA A 221 0.39 1.11 -19.64
N LEU A 222 -0.39 2.16 -19.37
CA LEU A 222 -1.80 2.03 -19.01
C LEU A 222 -2.72 1.69 -20.20
N THR A 223 -2.38 2.17 -21.40
CA THR A 223 -3.22 2.02 -22.60
C THR A 223 -2.73 0.96 -23.59
N GLY A 224 -1.51 0.48 -23.39
CA GLY A 224 -0.91 -0.56 -24.21
C GLY A 224 -1.37 -1.97 -23.84
N PRO A 225 -0.79 -2.98 -24.51
CA PRO A 225 -1.02 -4.39 -24.18
C PRO A 225 -0.67 -4.71 -22.73
N GLN A 226 -1.41 -5.64 -22.11
CA GLN A 226 -1.25 -5.98 -20.69
C GLN A 226 -0.64 -7.38 -20.46
N GLU A 227 -0.27 -8.07 -21.53
CA GLU A 227 0.29 -9.44 -21.47
C GLU A 227 1.59 -9.51 -20.67
N GLU A 228 2.42 -8.47 -20.74
CA GLU A 228 3.65 -8.40 -19.96
C GLU A 228 3.38 -8.25 -18.45
N VAL A 229 2.31 -7.56 -18.09
CA VAL A 229 1.88 -7.44 -16.67
C VAL A 229 1.50 -8.81 -16.15
N GLU A 230 0.75 -9.59 -16.93
CA GLU A 230 0.35 -10.95 -16.57
C GLU A 230 1.57 -11.89 -16.51
N ALA A 231 2.47 -11.83 -17.46
CA ALA A 231 3.70 -12.64 -17.47
C ALA A 231 4.58 -12.36 -16.24
N MET A 232 4.67 -11.09 -15.80
CA MET A 232 5.35 -10.71 -14.55
C MET A 232 4.62 -11.25 -13.33
N ARG A 233 3.29 -11.14 -13.28
CA ARG A 233 2.47 -11.70 -12.18
C ARG A 233 2.69 -13.21 -12.03
N GLU A 234 2.65 -13.96 -13.13
CA GLU A 234 2.93 -15.40 -13.14
C GLU A 234 4.36 -15.71 -12.65
N SER A 235 5.32 -14.87 -13.04
CA SER A 235 6.70 -15.02 -12.57
C SER A 235 6.81 -14.81 -11.05
N PHE A 236 6.10 -13.82 -10.50
CA PHE A 236 6.02 -13.61 -9.05
C PHE A 236 5.28 -14.76 -8.35
N ASP A 237 4.24 -15.32 -8.95
CA ASP A 237 3.55 -16.48 -8.39
C ASP A 237 4.47 -17.72 -8.27
N ARG A 238 5.27 -18.01 -9.31
CA ARG A 238 6.28 -19.08 -9.23
C ARG A 238 7.31 -18.83 -8.14
N ARG A 239 7.83 -17.58 -8.03
CA ARG A 239 8.83 -17.20 -7.01
C ARG A 239 8.26 -17.28 -5.60
N ARG A 240 7.03 -16.82 -5.39
CA ARG A 240 6.31 -16.89 -4.12
C ARG A 240 6.20 -18.32 -3.62
N LYS A 241 5.72 -19.24 -4.49
CA LYS A 241 5.58 -20.67 -4.16
C LYS A 241 6.91 -21.31 -3.82
N LEU A 242 7.96 -21.01 -4.59
CA LEU A 242 9.31 -21.51 -4.31
C LEU A 242 9.83 -20.97 -2.98
N ALA A 243 9.75 -19.66 -2.75
CA ALA A 243 10.27 -19.03 -1.54
C ALA A 243 9.59 -19.59 -0.29
N VAL A 244 8.26 -19.70 -0.27
CA VAL A 244 7.51 -20.26 0.85
C VAL A 244 7.87 -21.73 1.09
N ALA A 245 7.99 -22.52 0.02
CA ALA A 245 8.36 -23.93 0.13
C ALA A 245 9.76 -24.13 0.71
N GLU A 246 10.73 -23.30 0.31
CA GLU A 246 12.11 -23.39 0.81
C GLU A 246 12.24 -22.86 2.24
N LEU A 247 11.63 -21.72 2.56
CA LEU A 247 11.67 -21.14 3.90
C LEU A 247 11.06 -22.08 4.96
N ASN A 248 9.93 -22.70 4.65
CA ASN A 248 9.28 -23.65 5.57
C ASN A 248 10.04 -24.98 5.79
N LYS A 249 11.16 -25.22 5.09
CA LYS A 249 12.09 -26.32 5.40
C LYS A 249 13.02 -25.97 6.55
N ILE A 250 13.16 -24.70 6.92
CA ILE A 250 14.03 -24.24 7.98
C ILE A 250 13.31 -24.42 9.33
N PRO A 251 13.83 -25.26 10.26
CA PRO A 251 13.18 -25.48 11.54
C PRO A 251 13.06 -24.23 12.40
N GLY A 252 11.84 -23.80 12.68
CA GLY A 252 11.56 -22.57 13.44
C GLY A 252 11.22 -21.35 12.59
N TRP A 253 11.24 -21.50 11.26
CA TRP A 253 10.76 -20.50 10.31
C TRP A 253 9.35 -20.86 9.85
N VAL A 254 8.41 -19.92 9.92
CA VAL A 254 7.04 -20.10 9.44
C VAL A 254 6.73 -19.02 8.41
N ALA A 255 6.67 -19.41 7.15
CA ALA A 255 6.35 -18.55 6.02
C ALA A 255 4.91 -18.83 5.55
N PRO A 256 3.93 -17.97 5.86
CA PRO A 256 2.59 -18.10 5.30
C PRO A 256 2.61 -17.83 3.79
N MET A 257 1.66 -18.44 3.05
CA MET A 257 1.53 -18.22 1.63
C MET A 257 0.86 -16.85 1.39
N PRO A 258 1.56 -15.84 0.84
CA PRO A 258 0.94 -14.55 0.58
C PRO A 258 -0.06 -14.63 -0.58
N GLU A 259 -1.17 -13.92 -0.50
CA GLU A 259 -2.24 -13.88 -1.50
C GLU A 259 -2.00 -12.82 -2.57
N GLY A 260 -1.15 -11.83 -2.25
CA GLY A 260 -0.83 -10.71 -3.16
C GLY A 260 0.55 -10.10 -2.91
N ALA A 261 0.83 -9.01 -3.62
CA ALA A 261 2.12 -8.32 -3.64
C ALA A 261 3.28 -9.25 -4.06
N PHE A 262 4.50 -9.01 -3.61
CA PHE A 262 5.66 -9.86 -3.89
C PHE A 262 6.57 -10.01 -2.65
N TYR A 263 5.95 -10.04 -1.47
CA TYR A 263 6.63 -10.21 -0.19
C TYR A 263 6.26 -11.56 0.41
N VAL A 264 7.17 -12.13 1.20
CA VAL A 264 6.90 -13.20 2.14
C VAL A 264 7.23 -12.66 3.52
N TYR A 265 6.23 -12.41 4.33
CA TYR A 265 6.37 -11.93 5.71
C TYR A 265 6.28 -13.12 6.66
N SER A 266 7.43 -13.52 7.18
CA SER A 266 7.57 -14.77 7.91
C SER A 266 7.63 -14.53 9.42
N ASP A 267 7.05 -15.45 10.19
CA ASP A 267 7.30 -15.56 11.61
C ASP A 267 8.63 -16.31 11.82
N VAL A 268 9.58 -15.63 12.46
CA VAL A 268 10.91 -16.16 12.81
C VAL A 268 11.13 -16.29 14.30
N SER A 269 10.06 -16.15 15.11
CA SER A 269 10.12 -16.29 16.57
C SER A 269 10.76 -17.59 17.03
N GLY A 270 10.57 -18.68 16.27
CA GLY A 270 11.20 -19.97 16.53
C GLY A 270 12.73 -20.01 16.33
N LEU A 271 13.32 -18.97 15.75
CA LEU A 271 14.76 -18.83 15.56
C LEU A 271 15.42 -17.91 16.60
N LEU A 272 14.63 -17.07 17.25
CA LEU A 272 15.08 -16.11 18.25
C LEU A 272 15.37 -16.79 19.57
N GLY A 273 16.20 -16.18 20.41
CA GLY A 273 16.64 -16.74 21.69
C GLY A 273 17.63 -17.90 21.55
N ARG A 274 18.19 -18.12 20.37
CA ARG A 274 19.16 -19.21 20.09
C ARG A 274 20.53 -18.64 19.75
N GLU A 275 21.53 -19.51 19.86
CA GLU A 275 22.91 -19.21 19.44
C GLU A 275 23.13 -19.67 18.00
N TRP A 276 23.60 -18.75 17.16
CA TRP A 276 23.95 -18.99 15.77
C TRP A 276 25.37 -18.50 15.51
N GLY A 277 26.25 -19.40 15.08
CA GLY A 277 27.64 -19.06 14.80
C GLY A 277 28.39 -18.42 15.99
N GLY A 278 28.05 -18.79 17.23
CA GLY A 278 28.64 -18.22 18.44
C GLY A 278 28.05 -16.88 18.89
N LYS A 279 26.97 -16.41 18.25
CA LYS A 279 26.23 -15.18 18.63
C LYS A 279 24.84 -15.52 19.11
N GLN A 280 24.42 -14.94 20.22
CA GLN A 280 23.03 -14.99 20.69
C GLN A 280 22.20 -14.06 19.83
N ILE A 281 21.11 -14.57 19.23
CA ILE A 281 20.20 -13.82 18.36
C ILE A 281 18.85 -13.67 19.06
N ASN A 282 18.45 -12.46 19.41
CA ASN A 282 17.24 -12.22 20.18
C ASN A 282 16.20 -11.39 19.44
N THR A 283 16.58 -10.68 18.37
CA THR A 283 15.70 -9.79 17.61
C THR A 283 15.71 -10.12 16.14
N SER A 284 14.70 -9.70 15.41
CA SER A 284 14.64 -9.88 13.95
C SER A 284 15.75 -9.08 13.24
N LEU A 285 16.17 -7.95 13.80
CA LEU A 285 17.31 -7.18 13.28
C LEU A 285 18.62 -7.97 13.37
N GLU A 286 18.93 -8.52 14.56
CA GLU A 286 20.12 -9.36 14.75
C GLU A 286 20.12 -10.60 13.85
N LEU A 287 18.95 -11.19 13.61
CA LEU A 287 18.80 -12.31 12.68
C LEU A 287 19.10 -11.88 11.23
N CYS A 288 18.56 -10.75 10.80
CA CYS A 288 18.82 -10.20 9.46
C CYS A 288 20.32 -9.92 9.24
N ASP A 289 21.00 -9.31 10.22
CA ASP A 289 22.43 -9.05 10.18
C ASP A 289 23.23 -10.36 10.10
N TYR A 290 22.87 -11.35 10.92
CA TYR A 290 23.52 -12.67 10.87
C TYR A 290 23.34 -13.36 9.52
N ILE A 291 22.12 -13.35 8.95
CA ILE A 291 21.85 -13.97 7.65
C ILE A 291 22.60 -13.23 6.53
N LEU A 292 22.68 -11.90 6.59
CA LEU A 292 23.44 -11.12 5.62
C LEU A 292 24.92 -11.52 5.65
N ASP A 293 25.52 -11.61 6.84
CA ASP A 293 26.93 -11.96 7.00
C ASP A 293 27.23 -13.43 6.63
N ALA A 294 26.35 -14.37 7.00
CA ALA A 294 26.59 -15.79 6.85
C ALA A 294 26.18 -16.37 5.50
N ALA A 295 25.15 -15.81 4.87
CA ALA A 295 24.52 -16.35 3.66
C ALA A 295 24.45 -15.34 2.49
N GLU A 296 24.91 -14.10 2.68
CA GLU A 296 24.85 -13.00 1.69
C GLU A 296 23.41 -12.72 1.20
N VAL A 297 22.42 -12.94 2.09
CA VAL A 297 21.01 -12.69 1.82
C VAL A 297 20.52 -11.50 2.63
N ALA A 298 20.11 -10.43 1.94
CA ALA A 298 19.56 -9.26 2.57
C ALA A 298 18.05 -9.44 2.85
N LEU A 299 17.66 -9.26 4.10
CA LEU A 299 16.27 -9.28 4.58
C LEU A 299 15.94 -7.94 5.23
N VAL A 300 14.65 -7.68 5.42
CA VAL A 300 14.19 -6.51 6.18
C VAL A 300 13.63 -7.00 7.52
N PRO A 301 14.13 -6.48 8.66
CA PRO A 301 13.67 -6.91 9.97
C PRO A 301 12.20 -6.56 10.19
N GLY A 302 11.45 -7.47 10.81
CA GLY A 302 10.02 -7.29 11.07
C GLY A 302 9.70 -6.07 11.93
N GLU A 303 10.59 -5.69 12.85
CA GLU A 303 10.52 -4.49 13.69
C GLU A 303 10.35 -3.19 12.89
N ALA A 304 10.78 -3.15 11.62
CA ALA A 304 10.59 -2.01 10.75
C ALA A 304 9.12 -1.81 10.30
N PHE A 305 8.27 -2.84 10.45
CA PHE A 305 6.89 -2.84 9.98
C PHE A 305 5.85 -2.72 11.11
N GLY A 306 6.29 -2.34 12.30
CA GLY A 306 5.46 -2.17 13.49
C GLY A 306 6.07 -2.78 14.74
N PRO A 307 5.53 -2.44 15.93
CA PRO A 307 6.15 -2.78 17.22
C PRO A 307 6.16 -4.27 17.55
N SER A 308 5.40 -5.09 16.87
CA SER A 308 5.28 -6.55 17.08
C SER A 308 5.87 -7.37 15.94
N GLY A 309 6.77 -6.78 15.13
CA GLY A 309 7.50 -7.48 14.07
C GLY A 309 8.56 -8.42 14.62
N TYR A 310 8.54 -9.71 14.21
CA TYR A 310 9.61 -10.69 14.48
C TYR A 310 9.93 -11.55 13.27
#